data_b742e428d592c5ca3ae03e8202b6828d
#
_entry.id   b742e428d592c5ca3ae03e8202b6828d
#
_cell.length_a   1.000
_cell.length_b   1.000
_cell.length_c   1.000
_cell.angle_alpha   90.00
_cell.angle_beta   90.00
_cell.angle_gamma   90.00
#
_symmetry.space_group_name_H-M   'P 1'
#
loop_
_entity.id
_entity.type
_entity.pdbx_description
1 polymer ?
#
loop_
_entity_poly.entity_id
_entity_poly.type
_entity_poly.pdbx_seq_one_letter_code
_entity_poly.pdbx_strand_id
1 'polypeptide(L)'
;MKKHKTIQFIVAALFIASACTDDRDNLMVNDQIGLLHSTYTETEIFRGMDTPYQLFVIKSGKGKQETEVSISVDETVLQSYNTDNGTSIQLLPSDCYTILQPALRLNDSDYRKAFDIKWNADRLSDLLSTGKEYGLPIQMSVVQNFISADDERLKTIIVPTIKEPYLQMDVPGMSPVTDFMPTFGDLNERELFVKIRTNYSNDEDISFQIEVDPQLVIDYNTAHGTAYKMLPES
;
A
#
# COMPACT_ATOMS: atom_id res chain seq x y z
N MET A 1 -19.71 2.25 67.67
CA MET A 1 -18.55 2.43 66.70
C MET A 1 -18.64 1.68 65.41
N LYS A 2 -19.43 0.62 65.22
CA LYS A 2 -19.50 -0.14 63.92
C LYS A 2 -20.33 0.57 62.84
N LYS A 3 -21.36 1.36 63.17
CA LYS A 3 -22.22 2.01 62.16
C LYS A 3 -21.52 3.14 61.33
N HIS A 4 -20.58 3.87 61.93
CA HIS A 4 -19.87 4.94 61.24
C HIS A 4 -18.86 4.42 60.18
N LYS A 5 -18.26 3.25 60.39
CA LYS A 5 -17.34 2.66 59.41
C LYS A 5 -18.04 2.17 58.15
N THR A 6 -19.29 1.66 58.30
CA THR A 6 -20.10 1.19 57.16
C THR A 6 -20.55 2.34 56.25
N ILE A 7 -20.92 3.48 56.84
CA ILE A 7 -21.34 4.67 56.11
C ILE A 7 -20.14 5.27 55.33
N GLN A 8 -18.95 5.31 55.96
CA GLN A 8 -17.73 5.78 55.27
C GLN A 8 -17.34 4.92 54.08
N PHE A 9 -17.53 3.58 54.15
CA PHE A 9 -17.27 2.68 53.03
C PHE A 9 -18.27 2.86 51.86
N ILE A 10 -19.54 3.10 52.16
CA ILE A 10 -20.57 3.33 51.14
C ILE A 10 -20.34 4.67 50.44
N VAL A 11 -19.96 5.72 51.16
CA VAL A 11 -19.64 7.02 50.55
C VAL A 11 -18.38 6.97 49.72
N ALA A 12 -17.34 6.24 50.14
CA ALA A 12 -16.13 6.02 49.33
C ALA A 12 -16.41 5.20 48.07
N ALA A 13 -17.27 4.19 48.12
CA ALA A 13 -17.69 3.41 46.96
C ALA A 13 -18.51 4.20 45.93
N LEU A 14 -19.35 5.15 46.40
CA LEU A 14 -20.09 6.06 45.52
C LEU A 14 -19.17 7.05 44.78
N PHE A 15 -18.09 7.50 45.41
CA PHE A 15 -17.11 8.38 44.72
C PHE A 15 -16.27 7.66 43.67
N ILE A 16 -16.03 6.36 43.81
CA ILE A 16 -15.29 5.57 42.81
C ILE A 16 -16.18 5.27 41.60
N ALA A 17 -17.50 5.12 41.77
CA ALA A 17 -18.43 4.86 40.68
C ALA A 17 -18.69 6.10 39.79
N SER A 18 -18.46 7.32 40.28
CA SER A 18 -18.63 8.54 39.49
C SER A 18 -17.35 9.02 38.78
N ALA A 19 -16.21 8.32 38.98
CA ALA A 19 -14.93 8.68 38.38
C ALA A 19 -14.69 8.07 37.00
N CYS A 20 -15.62 7.28 36.48
CA CYS A 20 -15.53 6.68 35.14
C CYS A 20 -16.60 7.21 34.18
N THR A 21 -16.77 8.52 34.11
CA THR A 21 -17.29 9.07 32.83
C THR A 21 -16.16 9.09 31.83
N ASP A 22 -16.29 8.28 30.80
CA ASP A 22 -15.32 8.29 29.71
C ASP A 22 -15.47 9.60 28.91
N ASP A 23 -14.78 10.64 29.38
CA ASP A 23 -14.80 11.98 28.78
C ASP A 23 -14.12 11.98 27.37
N ARG A 24 -13.61 10.83 26.90
CA ARG A 24 -13.00 10.74 25.58
C ARG A 24 -13.96 11.14 24.47
N ASP A 25 -15.26 10.78 24.60
CA ASP A 25 -16.27 11.15 23.60
C ASP A 25 -16.46 12.68 23.50
N ASN A 26 -16.19 13.43 24.57
CA ASN A 26 -16.27 14.90 24.58
C ASN A 26 -15.03 15.59 24.00
N LEU A 27 -13.90 14.88 23.94
CA LEU A 27 -12.63 15.37 23.40
C LEU A 27 -12.45 14.98 21.93
N MET A 28 -13.30 14.09 21.40
CA MET A 28 -13.23 13.69 19.99
C MET A 28 -13.78 14.80 19.07
N VAL A 29 -13.09 15.00 17.97
CA VAL A 29 -13.56 15.88 16.88
C VAL A 29 -14.86 15.33 16.28
N ASN A 30 -15.62 16.20 15.62
CA ASN A 30 -16.81 15.80 14.88
C ASN A 30 -16.46 14.72 13.84
N ASP A 31 -17.48 13.91 13.54
CA ASP A 31 -17.34 12.84 12.56
C ASP A 31 -16.94 13.41 11.20
N GLN A 32 -15.91 12.82 10.62
CA GLN A 32 -15.35 13.20 9.33
C GLN A 32 -15.17 11.97 8.45
N ILE A 33 -15.35 12.16 7.14
CA ILE A 33 -15.07 11.14 6.16
C ILE A 33 -14.22 11.74 5.03
N GLY A 34 -13.33 10.94 4.48
CA GLY A 34 -12.47 11.38 3.39
C GLY A 34 -11.70 10.22 2.77
N LEU A 35 -11.04 10.50 1.68
CA LEU A 35 -10.09 9.58 1.06
C LEU A 35 -8.81 9.53 1.91
N LEU A 36 -8.22 8.34 2.05
CA LEU A 36 -6.95 8.16 2.77
C LEU A 36 -5.81 8.89 2.04
N HIS A 37 -5.80 8.80 0.72
CA HIS A 37 -4.89 9.50 -0.17
C HIS A 37 -5.71 10.48 -1.02
N SER A 38 -5.75 11.72 -0.59
CA SER A 38 -6.41 12.81 -1.29
C SER A 38 -5.42 13.61 -2.13
N THR A 39 -5.93 14.43 -3.02
CA THR A 39 -5.23 15.34 -3.91
C THR A 39 -4.49 14.64 -5.05
N TYR A 40 -3.45 13.87 -4.77
CA TYR A 40 -2.60 13.22 -5.78
C TYR A 40 -2.01 11.93 -5.22
N THR A 41 -1.96 10.87 -6.03
CA THR A 41 -1.31 9.62 -5.67
C THR A 41 -0.79 8.89 -6.91
N GLU A 42 0.41 8.38 -6.83
CA GLU A 42 0.96 7.47 -7.84
C GLU A 42 0.68 6.02 -7.45
N THR A 43 0.45 5.18 -8.44
CA THR A 43 0.28 3.75 -8.23
C THR A 43 1.06 2.93 -9.26
N GLU A 44 1.74 1.90 -8.78
CA GLU A 44 2.45 0.95 -9.64
C GLU A 44 1.50 -0.19 -10.01
N ILE A 45 1.44 -0.48 -11.31
CA ILE A 45 0.63 -1.55 -11.88
C ILE A 45 1.58 -2.54 -12.53
N PHE A 46 1.54 -3.77 -12.08
CA PHE A 46 2.41 -4.83 -12.62
C PHE A 46 1.71 -5.55 -13.78
N ARG A 47 2.40 -5.62 -14.93
CA ARG A 47 1.86 -6.28 -16.12
C ARG A 47 1.58 -7.77 -15.83
N GLY A 48 0.43 -8.25 -16.32
CA GLY A 48 0.02 -9.64 -16.12
C GLY A 48 -0.57 -9.95 -14.75
N MET A 49 -0.65 -8.96 -13.85
CA MET A 49 -1.29 -9.11 -12.53
C MET A 49 -2.68 -8.49 -12.53
N ASP A 50 -3.62 -9.21 -11.93
CA ASP A 50 -5.05 -8.82 -11.88
C ASP A 50 -5.46 -8.27 -10.51
N THR A 51 -4.51 -7.75 -9.74
CA THR A 51 -4.79 -7.17 -8.41
C THR A 51 -5.39 -5.78 -8.57
N PRO A 52 -6.61 -5.51 -8.07
CA PRO A 52 -7.20 -4.20 -8.14
C PRO A 52 -6.49 -3.20 -7.23
N TYR A 53 -6.44 -1.95 -7.66
CA TYR A 53 -6.03 -0.85 -6.81
C TYR A 53 -7.15 -0.51 -5.82
N GLN A 54 -6.81 -0.39 -4.55
CA GLN A 54 -7.73 -0.08 -3.48
C GLN A 54 -7.68 1.40 -3.10
N LEU A 55 -8.70 2.16 -3.48
CA LEU A 55 -8.89 3.54 -3.05
C LEU A 55 -9.63 3.56 -1.71
N PHE A 56 -8.90 3.79 -0.63
CA PHE A 56 -9.44 3.73 0.72
C PHE A 56 -10.19 4.98 1.13
N VAL A 57 -11.38 4.75 1.69
CA VAL A 57 -12.17 5.73 2.43
C VAL A 57 -11.96 5.50 3.91
N ILE A 58 -11.73 6.57 4.65
CA ILE A 58 -11.57 6.54 6.11
C ILE A 58 -12.65 7.37 6.78
N LYS A 59 -13.13 6.86 7.90
CA LYS A 59 -14.08 7.51 8.80
C LYS A 59 -13.34 7.81 10.11
N SER A 60 -13.40 9.04 10.60
CA SER A 60 -12.70 9.52 11.81
C SER A 60 -13.64 10.29 12.73
N GLY A 61 -13.16 10.70 13.87
CA GLY A 61 -13.98 11.33 14.91
C GLY A 61 -14.66 10.29 15.78
N LYS A 62 -15.87 10.55 16.25
CA LYS A 62 -16.68 9.59 17.02
C LYS A 62 -17.02 8.35 16.20
N GLY A 63 -17.13 8.49 14.88
CA GLY A 63 -17.16 7.42 13.91
C GLY A 63 -18.35 6.46 13.98
N LYS A 64 -19.33 6.72 14.82
CA LYS A 64 -20.45 5.81 15.12
C LYS A 64 -21.63 5.90 14.13
N GLN A 65 -21.57 6.83 13.17
CA GLN A 65 -22.66 6.99 12.22
C GLN A 65 -22.45 6.13 10.98
N GLU A 66 -23.54 5.51 10.52
CA GLU A 66 -23.55 4.87 9.21
C GLU A 66 -23.55 5.95 8.14
N THR A 67 -22.88 5.68 7.03
CA THR A 67 -22.88 6.57 5.88
C THR A 67 -22.74 5.80 4.58
N GLU A 68 -23.19 6.40 3.51
CA GLU A 68 -22.99 5.91 2.15
C GLU A 68 -22.17 6.93 1.38
N VAL A 69 -21.18 6.43 0.63
CA VAL A 69 -20.31 7.23 -0.22
C VAL A 69 -20.30 6.66 -1.62
N SER A 70 -20.15 7.52 -2.60
CA SER A 70 -19.97 7.12 -3.99
C SER A 70 -18.80 7.85 -4.61
N ILE A 71 -18.19 7.26 -5.63
CA ILE A 71 -17.15 7.89 -6.42
C ILE A 71 -17.58 8.04 -7.88
N SER A 72 -17.10 9.09 -8.50
CA SER A 72 -17.25 9.35 -9.93
C SER A 72 -15.97 9.94 -10.49
N VAL A 73 -15.77 9.78 -11.79
CA VAL A 73 -14.69 10.46 -12.50
C VAL A 73 -15.14 11.89 -12.77
N ASP A 74 -14.34 12.86 -12.37
CA ASP A 74 -14.60 14.28 -12.56
C ASP A 74 -13.37 14.99 -13.14
N GLU A 75 -13.46 15.32 -14.42
CA GLU A 75 -12.40 15.99 -15.16
C GLU A 75 -12.03 17.38 -14.58
N THR A 76 -12.98 18.05 -13.93
CA THR A 76 -12.72 19.36 -13.33
C THR A 76 -11.67 19.30 -12.22
N VAL A 77 -11.61 18.18 -11.49
CA VAL A 77 -10.56 17.91 -10.48
C VAL A 77 -9.17 17.93 -11.12
N LEU A 78 -9.03 17.30 -12.29
CA LEU A 78 -7.76 17.25 -13.02
C LEU A 78 -7.39 18.61 -13.60
N GLN A 79 -8.34 19.35 -14.16
CA GLN A 79 -8.13 20.67 -14.72
C GLN A 79 -7.68 21.67 -13.65
N SER A 80 -8.33 21.66 -12.48
CA SER A 80 -7.92 22.49 -11.33
C SER A 80 -6.51 22.14 -10.88
N TYR A 81 -6.21 20.86 -10.68
CA TYR A 81 -4.88 20.42 -10.27
C TYR A 81 -3.80 20.85 -11.24
N ASN A 82 -4.02 20.67 -12.55
CA ASN A 82 -3.06 21.08 -13.58
C ASN A 82 -2.81 22.60 -13.53
N THR A 83 -3.85 23.38 -13.33
CA THR A 83 -3.75 24.83 -13.24
C THR A 83 -2.97 25.27 -12.01
N ASP A 84 -3.28 24.69 -10.84
CA ASP A 84 -2.70 25.08 -9.56
C ASP A 84 -1.23 24.66 -9.43
N ASN A 85 -0.86 23.54 -10.08
CA ASN A 85 0.48 22.97 -10.00
C ASN A 85 1.34 23.17 -11.25
N GLY A 86 0.79 23.79 -12.31
CA GLY A 86 1.52 23.99 -13.57
C GLY A 86 1.86 22.69 -14.30
N THR A 87 1.03 21.65 -14.12
CA THR A 87 1.19 20.33 -14.76
C THR A 87 0.36 20.21 -16.02
N SER A 88 0.54 19.12 -16.78
CA SER A 88 -0.19 18.84 -18.02
C SER A 88 -0.66 17.38 -18.08
N ILE A 89 -1.05 16.82 -16.95
CA ILE A 89 -1.57 15.46 -16.83
C ILE A 89 -2.85 15.36 -17.67
N GLN A 90 -2.94 14.34 -18.51
CA GLN A 90 -4.09 14.11 -19.37
C GLN A 90 -5.11 13.19 -18.68
N LEU A 91 -6.38 13.33 -19.05
CA LEU A 91 -7.43 12.44 -18.54
C LEU A 91 -7.15 11.00 -19.02
N LEU A 92 -7.17 10.06 -18.10
CA LEU A 92 -7.04 8.65 -18.41
C LEU A 92 -8.28 8.14 -19.16
N PRO A 93 -8.13 7.54 -20.35
CA PRO A 93 -9.26 6.99 -21.12
C PRO A 93 -10.01 5.89 -20.35
N SER A 94 -11.32 5.83 -20.54
CA SER A 94 -12.20 4.91 -19.81
C SER A 94 -11.97 3.41 -20.13
N ASP A 95 -11.29 3.09 -21.22
CA ASP A 95 -10.91 1.73 -21.58
C ASP A 95 -9.64 1.22 -20.82
N CYS A 96 -9.00 2.10 -20.04
CA CYS A 96 -7.82 1.78 -19.25
C CYS A 96 -8.14 1.28 -17.82
N TYR A 97 -9.39 1.43 -17.35
CA TYR A 97 -9.78 1.06 -16.00
C TYR A 97 -11.25 0.63 -15.89
N THR A 98 -11.59 0.00 -14.77
CA THR A 98 -12.98 -0.31 -14.38
C THR A 98 -13.12 -0.11 -12.88
N ILE A 99 -14.08 0.74 -12.47
CA ILE A 99 -14.48 0.89 -11.08
C ILE A 99 -15.47 -0.24 -10.78
N LEU A 100 -15.08 -1.20 -9.93
CA LEU A 100 -15.90 -2.40 -9.69
C LEU A 100 -17.15 -2.09 -8.87
N GLN A 101 -17.02 -1.22 -7.89
CA GLN A 101 -18.12 -0.79 -7.03
C GLN A 101 -18.06 0.73 -6.87
N PRO A 102 -18.92 1.51 -7.53
CA PRO A 102 -18.87 2.97 -7.44
C PRO A 102 -19.49 3.52 -6.15
N ALA A 103 -20.16 2.70 -5.34
CA ALA A 103 -20.77 3.08 -4.06
C ALA A 103 -20.41 2.11 -2.95
N LEU A 104 -20.20 2.64 -1.74
CA LEU A 104 -19.89 1.88 -0.53
C LEU A 104 -20.76 2.36 0.62
N ARG A 105 -21.24 1.40 1.43
CA ARG A 105 -21.85 1.68 2.72
C ARG A 105 -20.87 1.37 3.84
N LEU A 106 -20.62 2.34 4.70
CA LEU A 106 -19.86 2.20 5.94
C LEU A 106 -20.86 2.11 7.09
N ASN A 107 -20.82 0.99 7.83
CA ASN A 107 -21.62 0.81 9.04
C ASN A 107 -20.99 1.59 10.21
N ASP A 108 -21.64 1.57 11.36
CA ASP A 108 -21.18 2.24 12.58
C ASP A 108 -19.77 1.79 13.02
N SER A 109 -19.43 0.50 12.84
CA SER A 109 -18.15 -0.09 13.22
C SER A 109 -17.07 -0.01 12.13
N ASP A 110 -17.41 0.42 10.93
CA ASP A 110 -16.47 0.50 9.80
C ASP A 110 -15.70 1.82 9.83
N TYR A 111 -14.41 1.75 10.10
CA TYR A 111 -13.51 2.93 10.05
C TYR A 111 -12.79 3.08 8.73
N ARG A 112 -12.73 2.02 7.94
CA ARG A 112 -12.03 1.99 6.65
C ARG A 112 -12.69 1.00 5.71
N LYS A 113 -12.93 1.44 4.47
CA LYS A 113 -13.34 0.59 3.32
C LYS A 113 -12.63 1.05 2.07
N ALA A 114 -12.61 0.22 1.04
CA ALA A 114 -11.98 0.55 -0.23
C ALA A 114 -12.95 0.43 -1.39
N PHE A 115 -12.79 1.32 -2.36
CA PHE A 115 -13.26 1.14 -3.71
C PHE A 115 -12.20 0.38 -4.50
N ASP A 116 -12.59 -0.67 -5.19
CA ASP A 116 -11.69 -1.45 -6.01
C ASP A 116 -11.72 -0.94 -7.47
N ILE A 117 -10.55 -0.59 -7.99
CA ILE A 117 -10.34 -0.12 -9.36
C ILE A 117 -9.46 -1.12 -10.07
N LYS A 118 -10.00 -1.80 -11.07
CA LYS A 118 -9.28 -2.74 -11.91
C LYS A 118 -8.65 -2.01 -13.09
N TRP A 119 -7.39 -2.29 -13.38
CA TRP A 119 -6.64 -1.69 -14.46
C TRP A 119 -6.58 -2.59 -15.69
N ASN A 120 -6.61 -1.99 -16.87
CA ASN A 120 -6.25 -2.66 -18.11
C ASN A 120 -4.77 -2.38 -18.40
N ALA A 121 -3.89 -3.24 -17.89
CA ALA A 121 -2.44 -3.04 -17.93
C ALA A 121 -1.90 -2.94 -19.38
N ASP A 122 -2.45 -3.69 -20.34
CA ASP A 122 -2.01 -3.64 -21.74
C ASP A 122 -2.35 -2.28 -22.37
N ARG A 123 -3.58 -1.82 -22.20
CA ARG A 123 -3.99 -0.51 -22.70
C ARG A 123 -3.20 0.64 -22.06
N LEU A 124 -2.95 0.53 -20.74
CA LEU A 124 -2.11 1.49 -20.03
C LEU A 124 -0.68 1.50 -20.54
N SER A 125 -0.09 0.32 -20.80
CA SER A 125 1.26 0.20 -21.35
C SER A 125 1.39 0.89 -22.69
N ASP A 126 0.44 0.64 -23.61
CA ASP A 126 0.40 1.28 -24.92
C ASP A 126 0.29 2.80 -24.80
N LEU A 127 -0.58 3.26 -23.92
CA LEU A 127 -0.85 4.68 -23.71
C LEU A 127 0.36 5.41 -23.09
N LEU A 128 0.96 4.84 -22.05
CA LEU A 128 2.10 5.43 -21.34
C LEU A 128 3.40 5.39 -22.16
N SER A 129 3.51 4.50 -23.15
CA SER A 129 4.63 4.47 -24.09
C SER A 129 4.77 5.77 -24.92
N THR A 130 3.71 6.57 -24.99
CA THR A 130 3.72 7.88 -25.66
C THR A 130 4.54 8.96 -24.94
N GLY A 131 5.01 8.68 -23.72
CA GLY A 131 5.76 9.62 -22.87
C GLY A 131 4.91 10.73 -22.25
N LYS A 132 3.59 10.62 -22.32
CA LYS A 132 2.66 11.54 -21.66
C LYS A 132 2.24 10.99 -20.31
N GLU A 133 1.89 11.89 -19.41
CA GLU A 133 1.39 11.56 -18.10
C GLU A 133 -0.16 11.56 -18.12
N TYR A 134 -0.76 10.53 -17.53
CA TYR A 134 -2.22 10.35 -17.47
C TYR A 134 -2.67 10.13 -16.05
N GLY A 135 -3.83 10.71 -15.69
CA GLY A 135 -4.39 10.59 -14.36
C GLY A 135 -5.88 10.26 -14.40
N LEU A 136 -6.33 9.48 -13.42
CA LEU A 136 -7.73 9.18 -13.15
C LEU A 136 -8.22 10.11 -12.04
N PRO A 137 -8.95 11.20 -12.36
CA PRO A 137 -9.50 12.10 -11.37
C PRO A 137 -10.77 11.50 -10.75
N ILE A 138 -10.77 11.33 -9.44
CA ILE A 138 -11.90 10.81 -8.67
C ILE A 138 -12.45 11.89 -7.76
N GLN A 139 -13.77 12.10 -7.83
CA GLN A 139 -14.54 12.85 -6.85
C GLN A 139 -15.38 11.90 -6.01
N MET A 140 -15.24 11.95 -4.69
CA MET A 140 -16.10 11.25 -3.75
C MET A 140 -17.27 12.16 -3.33
N SER A 141 -18.47 11.60 -3.29
CA SER A 141 -19.67 12.23 -2.77
C SER A 141 -20.18 11.49 -1.56
N VAL A 142 -20.67 12.22 -0.57
CA VAL A 142 -21.25 11.68 0.67
C VAL A 142 -22.75 11.84 0.60
N VAL A 143 -23.50 10.74 0.70
CA VAL A 143 -24.95 10.71 0.44
C VAL A 143 -25.77 11.20 1.63
N GLN A 144 -25.29 11.09 2.88
CA GLN A 144 -26.06 11.47 4.08
C GLN A 144 -25.19 12.08 5.19
N ASN A 145 -25.63 13.20 5.73
CA ASN A 145 -25.37 13.86 7.03
C ASN A 145 -23.99 13.72 7.68
N PHE A 146 -22.97 13.38 6.93
CA PHE A 146 -21.60 13.37 7.41
C PHE A 146 -20.99 14.75 7.11
N ILE A 147 -20.38 15.36 8.11
CA ILE A 147 -19.58 16.57 7.89
C ILE A 147 -18.27 16.10 7.24
N SER A 148 -18.09 16.40 5.95
CA SER A 148 -16.81 16.18 5.28
C SER A 148 -15.75 17.06 5.93
N ALA A 149 -14.56 16.56 6.07
CA ALA A 149 -13.48 17.31 6.69
C ALA A 149 -13.06 18.53 5.87
N ASP A 150 -13.07 18.40 4.56
CA ASP A 150 -12.55 19.37 3.60
C ASP A 150 -12.84 18.88 2.18
N ASP A 151 -13.15 19.77 1.27
CA ASP A 151 -13.39 19.41 -0.13
C ASP A 151 -12.17 18.75 -0.78
N GLU A 152 -10.95 19.10 -0.35
CA GLU A 152 -9.72 18.50 -0.84
C GLU A 152 -9.57 17.02 -0.44
N ARG A 153 -10.19 16.61 0.67
CA ARG A 153 -10.20 15.22 1.12
C ARG A 153 -11.24 14.34 0.42
N LEU A 154 -12.08 14.93 -0.41
CA LEU A 154 -13.09 14.22 -1.19
C LEU A 154 -12.65 13.95 -2.63
N LYS A 155 -11.46 14.37 -3.03
CA LYS A 155 -10.98 14.24 -4.40
C LYS A 155 -9.53 13.76 -4.43
N THR A 156 -9.20 13.04 -5.49
CA THR A 156 -7.84 12.58 -5.75
C THR A 156 -7.62 12.37 -7.25
N ILE A 157 -6.36 12.46 -7.65
CA ILE A 157 -5.91 12.07 -8.99
C ILE A 157 -4.99 10.88 -8.81
N ILE A 158 -5.34 9.75 -9.42
CA ILE A 158 -4.55 8.53 -9.40
C ILE A 158 -3.76 8.46 -10.70
N VAL A 159 -2.43 8.52 -10.60
CA VAL A 159 -1.51 8.44 -11.75
C VAL A 159 -0.89 7.05 -11.80
N PRO A 160 -1.28 6.23 -12.79
CA PRO A 160 -0.76 4.87 -12.92
C PRO A 160 0.62 4.87 -13.59
N THR A 161 1.50 4.00 -13.12
CA THR A 161 2.76 3.64 -13.77
C THR A 161 2.81 2.14 -14.00
N ILE A 162 3.32 1.71 -15.18
CA ILE A 162 3.45 0.29 -15.48
C ILE A 162 4.84 -0.20 -15.09
N LYS A 163 4.86 -1.35 -14.43
CA LYS A 163 6.08 -2.07 -14.06
C LYS A 163 6.02 -3.49 -14.60
N GLU A 164 7.17 -3.97 -15.06
CA GLU A 164 7.30 -5.40 -15.37
C GLU A 164 7.58 -6.18 -14.07
N PRO A 165 6.88 -7.29 -13.82
CA PRO A 165 7.19 -8.14 -12.70
C PRO A 165 8.49 -8.90 -12.95
N TYR A 166 9.37 -8.97 -11.97
CA TYR A 166 10.61 -9.73 -12.06
C TYR A 166 11.02 -10.33 -10.72
N LEU A 167 11.84 -11.36 -10.82
CA LEU A 167 12.57 -11.96 -9.71
C LEU A 167 13.99 -11.40 -9.67
N GLN A 168 14.49 -11.15 -8.50
CA GLN A 168 15.89 -10.74 -8.30
C GLN A 168 16.50 -11.40 -7.08
N MET A 169 17.81 -11.61 -7.13
CA MET A 169 18.57 -11.97 -5.94
C MET A 169 18.64 -10.77 -5.00
N ASP A 170 18.44 -10.98 -3.70
CA ASP A 170 18.40 -9.90 -2.71
C ASP A 170 19.77 -9.20 -2.60
N VAL A 171 20.85 -9.95 -2.79
CA VAL A 171 22.23 -9.43 -2.84
C VAL A 171 22.83 -9.77 -4.19
N PRO A 172 22.76 -8.87 -5.18
CA PRO A 172 23.43 -9.08 -6.45
C PRO A 172 24.95 -8.95 -6.31
N GLY A 173 25.71 -9.66 -7.13
CA GLY A 173 27.17 -9.59 -7.17
C GLY A 173 27.83 -10.67 -6.34
N MET A 174 29.01 -10.36 -5.79
CA MET A 174 29.81 -11.32 -5.06
C MET A 174 29.26 -11.54 -3.64
N SER A 175 29.00 -12.81 -3.29
CA SER A 175 28.65 -13.21 -1.94
C SER A 175 29.84 -12.98 -0.97
N PRO A 176 29.60 -12.80 0.33
CA PRO A 176 30.68 -12.76 1.32
C PRO A 176 31.57 -14.02 1.26
N VAL A 177 32.86 -13.81 1.49
CA VAL A 177 33.83 -14.92 1.53
C VAL A 177 33.41 -15.92 2.60
N THR A 178 33.41 -17.20 2.23
CA THR A 178 33.18 -18.30 3.16
C THR A 178 34.50 -19.07 3.36
N ASP A 179 34.98 -19.12 4.58
CA ASP A 179 36.19 -19.86 4.93
C ASP A 179 35.85 -21.32 5.21
N PHE A 180 36.59 -22.24 4.57
CA PHE A 180 36.56 -23.67 4.83
C PHE A 180 37.81 -24.10 5.62
N MET A 181 37.59 -24.90 6.63
CA MET A 181 38.67 -25.47 7.43
C MET A 181 38.87 -26.95 7.08
N PRO A 182 39.79 -27.30 6.17
CA PRO A 182 39.89 -28.65 5.61
C PRO A 182 40.26 -29.74 6.65
N THR A 183 40.59 -29.37 7.87
CA THR A 183 41.00 -30.32 8.94
C THR A 183 39.84 -30.77 9.85
N PHE A 184 38.63 -30.27 9.66
CA PHE A 184 37.51 -30.52 10.59
C PHE A 184 36.40 -31.45 10.04
N GLY A 185 36.67 -32.26 8.99
CA GLY A 185 35.70 -33.25 8.49
C GLY A 185 34.30 -32.63 8.18
N ASP A 186 33.27 -33.20 8.79
CA ASP A 186 31.86 -32.79 8.55
C ASP A 186 31.55 -31.32 8.90
N LEU A 187 32.45 -30.63 9.62
CA LEU A 187 32.32 -29.20 9.88
C LEU A 187 32.66 -28.31 8.67
N ASN A 188 33.12 -28.91 7.58
CA ASN A 188 33.40 -28.21 6.32
C ASN A 188 32.19 -28.06 5.42
N GLU A 189 31.05 -28.65 5.78
CA GLU A 189 29.80 -28.38 5.10
C GLU A 189 29.29 -26.98 5.43
N ARG A 190 28.92 -26.24 4.43
CA ARG A 190 28.33 -24.90 4.55
C ARG A 190 27.11 -24.80 3.67
N GLU A 191 25.99 -24.42 4.25
CA GLU A 191 24.80 -24.05 3.51
C GLU A 191 24.92 -22.58 3.08
N LEU A 192 24.75 -22.32 1.80
CA LEU A 192 24.70 -20.99 1.24
C LEU A 192 23.24 -20.69 0.88
N PHE A 193 22.69 -19.69 1.52
CA PHE A 193 21.32 -19.26 1.26
C PHE A 193 21.33 -18.13 0.23
N VAL A 194 20.67 -18.37 -0.90
CA VAL A 194 20.40 -17.35 -1.90
C VAL A 194 18.97 -16.87 -1.71
N LYS A 195 18.83 -15.65 -1.25
CA LYS A 195 17.52 -15.04 -1.06
C LYS A 195 17.03 -14.42 -2.36
N ILE A 196 15.87 -14.86 -2.80
CA ILE A 196 15.19 -14.35 -4.00
C ILE A 196 13.97 -13.58 -3.56
N ARG A 197 13.70 -12.46 -4.21
CA ARG A 197 12.51 -11.66 -3.98
C ARG A 197 11.88 -11.20 -5.29
N THR A 198 10.58 -10.95 -5.23
CA THR A 198 9.85 -10.25 -6.28
C THR A 198 9.94 -8.74 -6.08
N ASN A 199 9.76 -7.97 -7.13
CA ASN A 199 9.59 -6.52 -7.04
C ASN A 199 8.13 -6.09 -6.75
N TYR A 200 7.24 -7.06 -6.47
CA TYR A 200 5.83 -6.84 -6.19
C TYR A 200 5.36 -7.71 -5.02
N SER A 201 4.23 -7.34 -4.41
CA SER A 201 3.57 -8.20 -3.41
C SER A 201 2.96 -9.41 -4.11
N ASN A 202 3.27 -10.61 -3.64
CA ASN A 202 2.84 -11.85 -4.25
C ASN A 202 2.27 -12.80 -3.18
N ASP A 203 1.05 -13.26 -3.42
CA ASP A 203 0.36 -14.26 -2.59
C ASP A 203 0.30 -15.64 -3.28
N GLU A 204 0.91 -15.79 -4.46
CA GLU A 204 0.93 -17.03 -5.25
C GLU A 204 2.30 -17.71 -5.20
N ASP A 205 2.31 -19.03 -5.37
CA ASP A 205 3.52 -19.80 -5.48
C ASP A 205 4.22 -19.53 -6.81
N ILE A 206 5.51 -19.17 -6.76
CA ILE A 206 6.33 -18.94 -7.94
C ILE A 206 7.35 -20.05 -8.06
N SER A 207 7.34 -20.74 -9.21
CA SER A 207 8.37 -21.72 -9.56
C SER A 207 9.48 -21.06 -10.37
N PHE A 208 10.72 -21.29 -9.98
CA PHE A 208 11.91 -20.80 -10.70
C PHE A 208 13.01 -21.85 -10.69
N GLN A 209 13.96 -21.71 -11.59
CA GLN A 209 15.14 -22.55 -11.69
C GLN A 209 16.38 -21.68 -11.51
N ILE A 210 17.36 -22.20 -10.77
CA ILE A 210 18.68 -21.58 -10.62
C ILE A 210 19.65 -22.38 -11.45
N GLU A 211 20.37 -21.70 -12.31
CA GLU A 211 21.44 -22.28 -13.15
C GLU A 211 22.77 -21.65 -12.79
N VAL A 212 23.81 -22.46 -12.84
CA VAL A 212 25.19 -21.99 -12.69
C VAL A 212 25.66 -21.47 -14.01
N ASP A 213 26.02 -20.20 -14.09
CA ASP A 213 26.57 -19.56 -15.29
C ASP A 213 28.07 -19.27 -15.13
N PRO A 214 28.94 -20.07 -15.75
CA PRO A 214 30.41 -19.85 -15.71
C PRO A 214 30.84 -18.52 -16.30
N GLN A 215 30.05 -17.97 -17.25
CA GLN A 215 30.38 -16.71 -17.92
C GLN A 215 30.38 -15.55 -16.95
N LEU A 216 29.50 -15.55 -15.95
CA LEU A 216 29.45 -14.51 -14.91
C LEU A 216 30.77 -14.39 -14.14
N VAL A 217 31.48 -15.49 -13.89
CA VAL A 217 32.81 -15.46 -13.22
C VAL A 217 33.86 -14.83 -14.13
N ILE A 218 33.82 -15.14 -15.42
CA ILE A 218 34.75 -14.58 -16.43
C ILE A 218 34.52 -13.07 -16.58
N ASP A 219 33.26 -12.66 -16.70
CA ASP A 219 32.88 -11.26 -16.84
C ASP A 219 33.25 -10.45 -15.60
N TYR A 220 32.99 -11.01 -14.39
CA TYR A 220 33.40 -10.40 -13.14
C TYR A 220 34.91 -10.21 -13.03
N ASN A 221 35.69 -11.27 -13.37
CA ASN A 221 37.16 -11.22 -13.37
C ASN A 221 37.67 -10.14 -14.31
N THR A 222 37.07 -10.05 -15.49
CA THR A 222 37.43 -9.03 -16.51
C THR A 222 37.16 -7.62 -16.03
N ALA A 223 35.99 -7.40 -15.46
CA ALA A 223 35.56 -6.08 -14.99
C ALA A 223 36.36 -5.59 -13.78
N HIS A 224 36.81 -6.49 -12.91
CA HIS A 224 37.44 -6.16 -11.62
C HIS A 224 38.92 -6.51 -11.54
N GLY A 225 39.53 -7.08 -12.59
CA GLY A 225 40.94 -7.49 -12.61
C GLY A 225 41.25 -8.62 -11.62
N THR A 226 40.29 -9.50 -11.38
CA THR A 226 40.42 -10.65 -10.47
C THR A 226 40.68 -11.95 -11.23
N ALA A 227 40.96 -13.06 -10.52
CA ALA A 227 41.26 -14.37 -11.12
C ALA A 227 40.49 -15.50 -10.37
N TYR A 228 39.21 -15.27 -10.07
CA TYR A 228 38.37 -16.29 -9.47
C TYR A 228 38.15 -17.48 -10.41
N LYS A 229 38.05 -18.66 -9.83
CA LYS A 229 37.78 -19.91 -10.57
C LYS A 229 36.45 -20.47 -10.17
N MET A 230 35.82 -21.18 -11.11
CA MET A 230 34.63 -21.97 -10.80
C MET A 230 34.96 -23.05 -9.75
N LEU A 231 34.01 -23.33 -8.87
CA LEU A 231 34.10 -24.50 -8.01
C LEU A 231 34.03 -25.77 -8.90
N PRO A 232 34.81 -26.82 -8.58
CA PRO A 232 34.71 -28.07 -9.32
C PRO A 232 33.30 -28.66 -9.16
N GLU A 233 32.82 -29.26 -10.24
CA GLU A 233 31.61 -30.07 -10.18
C GLU A 233 31.86 -31.28 -9.27
N SER A 234 30.91 -31.60 -8.38
CA SER A 234 31.01 -32.73 -7.42
C SER A 234 30.62 -34.03 -8.08
#